data_9855aa96e0e6dfea3ce338412d456556
#
_entry.id   9855aa96e0e6dfea3ce338412d456556
#
_cell.length_a   1.000
_cell.length_b   1.000
_cell.length_c   1.000
_cell.angle_alpha   90.00
_cell.angle_beta   90.00
_cell.angle_gamma   90.00
#
_symmetry.space_group_name_H-M   'P 1'
#
loop_
_entity.id
_entity.type
_entity.pdbx_description
1 polymer ?
#
loop_
_entity_poly.entity_id
_entity_poly.type
_entity_poly.pdbx_seq_one_letter_code
_entity_poly.pdbx_strand_id
1 'polypeptide(L)'
;MSAQWIDNEIAPLPTAGQGLRIERENHKLEKRLCRQMGQAIIDFNMVEEGDKVMVCMSGGKDSYAMLDILLKLKARAPIHFDIVAVNLDQKQPGFPEHVLPDYLGKLGIPFHIENQDTYSIVKRVIPEGKTTCGLCSRLRRGILYRVADELGATK
;
A
#
# COMPACT_ATOMS: atom_id res chain seq x y z
N MET A 1 -11.98 25.22 -4.04
CA MET A 1 -12.69 24.36 -3.06
C MET A 1 -11.70 24.00 -1.96
N SER A 2 -11.95 24.63 -0.84
CA SER A 2 -11.12 24.63 0.36
C SER A 2 -11.11 23.27 1.06
N ALA A 3 -9.96 22.92 1.50
CA ALA A 3 -9.53 21.99 2.52
C ALA A 3 -10.61 21.56 3.54
N GLN A 4 -11.28 20.47 3.28
CA GLN A 4 -12.17 19.77 4.22
C GLN A 4 -11.50 18.50 4.81
N TRP A 5 -10.16 18.50 4.87
CA TRP A 5 -9.38 17.36 5.38
C TRP A 5 -8.85 17.57 6.81
N ILE A 6 -9.18 18.70 7.46
CA ILE A 6 -8.57 19.09 8.76
C ILE A 6 -9.55 19.04 9.94
N ASP A 7 -10.84 18.82 9.73
CA ASP A 7 -11.81 18.62 10.82
C ASP A 7 -12.06 17.13 11.11
N ASN A 8 -10.99 16.35 11.24
CA ASN A 8 -11.10 15.11 12.00
C ASN A 8 -11.02 15.50 13.47
N GLU A 9 -12.17 15.69 14.11
CA GLU A 9 -12.26 15.61 15.57
C GLU A 9 -11.48 14.34 15.98
N ILE A 10 -10.39 14.53 16.71
CA ILE A 10 -9.63 13.42 17.29
C ILE A 10 -10.62 12.71 18.21
N ALA A 11 -11.12 11.56 17.76
CA ALA A 11 -12.02 10.75 18.56
C ALA A 11 -11.36 10.50 19.93
N PRO A 12 -12.12 10.63 21.03
CA PRO A 12 -11.55 10.42 22.35
C PRO A 12 -10.90 9.04 22.46
N LEU A 13 -9.75 8.98 23.14
CA LEU A 13 -9.04 7.72 23.33
C LEU A 13 -9.97 6.68 23.98
N PRO A 14 -9.99 5.44 23.48
CA PRO A 14 -10.86 4.40 24.00
C PRO A 14 -10.53 4.12 25.48
N THR A 15 -11.56 3.87 26.29
CA THR A 15 -11.37 3.39 27.65
C THR A 15 -10.66 2.03 27.65
N ALA A 16 -10.05 1.62 28.77
CA ALA A 16 -9.32 0.35 28.88
C ALA A 16 -10.15 -0.87 28.42
N GLY A 17 -11.44 -0.92 28.76
CA GLY A 17 -12.34 -1.99 28.32
C GLY A 17 -12.66 -1.94 26.82
N GLN A 18 -12.79 -0.75 26.25
CA GLN A 18 -12.98 -0.55 24.81
C GLN A 18 -11.69 -0.91 24.04
N GLY A 19 -10.51 -0.57 24.57
CA GLY A 19 -9.22 -0.95 24.01
C GLY A 19 -9.09 -2.46 23.84
N LEU A 20 -9.33 -3.23 24.89
CA LEU A 20 -9.28 -4.70 24.87
C LEU A 20 -10.29 -5.32 23.87
N ARG A 21 -11.47 -4.72 23.75
CA ARG A 21 -12.47 -5.18 22.76
C ARG A 21 -11.97 -4.94 21.33
N ILE A 22 -11.45 -3.74 21.04
CA ILE A 22 -10.89 -3.37 19.73
C ILE A 22 -9.74 -4.31 19.37
N GLU A 23 -8.82 -4.58 20.29
CA GLU A 23 -7.71 -5.50 20.06
C GLU A 23 -8.18 -6.92 19.71
N ARG A 24 -9.18 -7.43 20.41
CA ARG A 24 -9.77 -8.76 20.13
C ARG A 24 -10.43 -8.80 18.73
N GLU A 25 -11.17 -7.77 18.37
CA GLU A 25 -11.80 -7.68 17.05
C GLU A 25 -10.76 -7.54 15.95
N ASN A 26 -9.72 -6.72 16.14
CA ASN A 26 -8.62 -6.60 15.20
C ASN A 26 -7.88 -7.93 15.01
N HIS A 27 -7.62 -8.66 16.08
CA HIS A 27 -6.97 -9.96 15.99
C HIS A 27 -7.83 -11.01 15.25
N LYS A 28 -9.15 -11.01 15.48
CA LYS A 28 -10.08 -11.88 14.70
C LYS A 28 -10.08 -11.50 13.23
N LEU A 29 -10.12 -10.20 12.92
CA LEU A 29 -10.07 -9.70 11.54
C LEU A 29 -8.76 -10.11 10.86
N GLU A 30 -7.63 -9.90 11.52
CA GLU A 30 -6.30 -10.28 11.03
C GLU A 30 -6.23 -11.77 10.69
N LYS A 31 -6.66 -12.64 11.61
CA LYS A 31 -6.70 -14.09 11.37
C LYS A 31 -7.56 -14.45 10.15
N ARG A 32 -8.71 -13.80 10.00
CA ARG A 32 -9.60 -14.01 8.86
C ARG A 32 -8.93 -13.59 7.57
N LEU A 33 -8.32 -12.39 7.53
CA LEU A 33 -7.64 -11.86 6.35
C LEU A 33 -6.43 -12.73 5.96
N CYS A 34 -5.60 -13.13 6.92
CA CYS A 34 -4.49 -14.06 6.67
C CYS A 34 -4.96 -15.37 6.05
N ARG A 35 -6.05 -15.95 6.59
CA ARG A 35 -6.60 -17.21 6.05
C ARG A 35 -7.12 -17.01 4.63
N GLN A 36 -7.89 -15.95 4.38
CA GLN A 36 -8.49 -15.70 3.06
C GLN A 36 -7.43 -15.38 2.00
N MET A 37 -6.45 -14.52 2.35
CA MET A 37 -5.36 -14.19 1.43
C MET A 37 -4.46 -15.41 1.17
N GLY A 38 -4.12 -16.17 2.21
CA GLY A 38 -3.34 -17.40 2.04
C GLY A 38 -4.05 -18.42 1.17
N GLN A 39 -5.36 -18.58 1.34
CA GLN A 39 -6.17 -19.46 0.49
C GLN A 39 -6.16 -18.99 -0.96
N ALA A 40 -6.36 -17.70 -1.22
CA ALA A 40 -6.33 -17.14 -2.58
C ALA A 40 -4.96 -17.34 -3.25
N ILE A 41 -3.87 -17.12 -2.50
CA ILE A 41 -2.50 -17.35 -3.01
C ILE A 41 -2.34 -18.80 -3.49
N ILE A 42 -2.86 -19.77 -2.73
CA ILE A 42 -2.78 -21.21 -3.08
C ILE A 42 -3.70 -21.52 -4.26
N ASP A 43 -4.97 -21.10 -4.19
CA ASP A 43 -5.99 -21.47 -5.19
C ASP A 43 -5.66 -20.92 -6.58
N PHE A 44 -5.00 -19.75 -6.65
CA PHE A 44 -4.65 -19.08 -7.90
C PHE A 44 -3.15 -19.14 -8.23
N ASN A 45 -2.37 -19.87 -7.46
CA ASN A 45 -0.91 -19.96 -7.62
C ASN A 45 -0.25 -18.59 -7.78
N MET A 46 -0.58 -17.68 -6.86
CA MET A 46 -0.19 -16.26 -7.01
C MET A 46 1.27 -16.01 -6.67
N VAL A 47 1.87 -16.81 -5.79
CA VAL A 47 3.26 -16.69 -5.34
C VAL A 47 3.91 -18.07 -5.34
N GLU A 48 5.14 -18.14 -5.89
CA GLU A 48 5.94 -19.35 -6.03
C GLU A 48 7.27 -19.23 -5.32
N GLU A 49 7.99 -20.36 -5.20
CA GLU A 49 9.35 -20.38 -4.63
C GLU A 49 10.29 -19.46 -5.39
N GLY A 50 10.97 -18.57 -4.68
CA GLY A 50 11.93 -17.63 -5.24
C GLY A 50 11.33 -16.35 -5.82
N ASP A 51 10.03 -16.17 -5.78
CA ASP A 51 9.38 -14.93 -6.23
C ASP A 51 9.83 -13.70 -5.44
N LYS A 52 9.83 -12.55 -6.11
CA LYS A 52 9.92 -11.23 -5.49
C LYS A 52 8.62 -10.47 -5.73
N VAL A 53 7.86 -10.28 -4.67
CA VAL A 53 6.56 -9.61 -4.70
C VAL A 53 6.71 -8.11 -4.46
N MET A 54 6.31 -7.30 -5.43
CA MET A 54 6.27 -5.85 -5.30
C MET A 54 4.91 -5.40 -4.77
N VAL A 55 4.89 -4.85 -3.56
CA VAL A 55 3.68 -4.32 -2.95
C VAL A 55 3.58 -2.82 -3.20
N CYS A 56 2.61 -2.41 -4.03
CA CYS A 56 2.38 -1.00 -4.34
C CYS A 56 1.63 -0.29 -3.21
N MET A 57 2.35 0.59 -2.51
CA MET A 57 1.83 1.35 -1.38
C MET A 57 1.21 2.66 -1.85
N SER A 58 -0.10 2.78 -1.73
CA SER A 58 -0.83 4.01 -2.10
C SER A 58 -0.90 5.05 -0.98
N GLY A 59 -0.53 4.68 0.24
CA GLY A 59 -0.76 5.48 1.45
C GLY A 59 -2.16 5.30 2.06
N GLY A 60 -3.05 4.55 1.41
CA GLY A 60 -4.37 4.21 1.95
C GLY A 60 -4.34 2.97 2.84
N LYS A 61 -5.29 2.88 3.77
CA LYS A 61 -5.39 1.79 4.77
C LYS A 61 -5.29 0.39 4.19
N ASP A 62 -5.82 0.18 2.98
CA ASP A 62 -5.87 -1.14 2.36
C ASP A 62 -4.48 -1.61 1.91
N SER A 63 -3.63 -0.68 1.44
CA SER A 63 -2.24 -1.01 1.08
C SER A 63 -1.39 -1.37 2.31
N TYR A 64 -1.59 -0.67 3.42
CA TYR A 64 -0.95 -1.02 4.70
C TYR A 64 -1.41 -2.39 5.20
N ALA A 65 -2.72 -2.65 5.19
CA ALA A 65 -3.28 -3.94 5.61
C ALA A 65 -2.76 -5.09 4.73
N MET A 66 -2.71 -4.88 3.40
CA MET A 66 -2.18 -5.88 2.48
C MET A 66 -0.72 -6.20 2.76
N LEU A 67 0.13 -5.19 2.96
CA LEU A 67 1.54 -5.38 3.29
C LEU A 67 1.71 -6.14 4.62
N ASP A 68 0.99 -5.74 5.67
CA ASP A 68 1.05 -6.39 6.98
C ASP A 68 0.66 -7.88 6.89
N ILE A 69 -0.42 -8.20 6.20
CA ILE A 69 -0.87 -9.58 6.03
C ILE A 69 0.14 -10.40 5.21
N LEU A 70 0.70 -9.83 4.13
CA LEU A 70 1.71 -10.52 3.31
C LEU A 70 2.99 -10.81 4.11
N LEU A 71 3.44 -9.89 4.95
CA LEU A 71 4.60 -10.12 5.83
C LEU A 71 4.33 -11.25 6.83
N LYS A 72 3.13 -11.31 7.42
CA LYS A 72 2.73 -12.38 8.31
C LYS A 72 2.61 -13.73 7.59
N LEU A 73 2.13 -13.74 6.36
CA LEU A 73 2.08 -14.96 5.54
C LEU A 73 3.48 -15.40 5.15
N LYS A 74 4.36 -14.49 4.73
CA LYS A 74 5.77 -14.81 4.42
C LYS A 74 6.45 -15.51 5.58
N ALA A 75 6.25 -15.03 6.81
CA ALA A 75 6.86 -15.63 8.01
C ALA A 75 6.43 -17.08 8.30
N ARG A 76 5.33 -17.56 7.70
CA ARG A 76 4.74 -18.89 7.93
C ARG A 76 4.68 -19.74 6.66
N ALA A 77 5.02 -19.16 5.52
CA ALA A 77 4.92 -19.84 4.22
C ALA A 77 5.87 -21.05 4.17
N PRO A 78 5.45 -22.13 3.50
CA PRO A 78 6.32 -23.29 3.25
C PRO A 78 7.31 -23.04 2.11
N ILE A 79 7.24 -21.88 1.46
CA ILE A 79 8.08 -21.43 0.35
C ILE A 79 8.81 -20.14 0.74
N HIS A 80 9.93 -19.87 0.08
CA HIS A 80 10.69 -18.62 0.25
C HIS A 80 10.36 -17.66 -0.89
N PHE A 81 9.96 -16.45 -0.54
CA PHE A 81 9.78 -15.34 -1.47
C PHE A 81 10.15 -14.02 -0.81
N ASP A 82 10.49 -13.04 -1.61
CA ASP A 82 10.84 -11.72 -1.12
C ASP A 82 9.71 -10.71 -1.31
N ILE A 83 9.70 -9.69 -0.45
CA ILE A 83 8.76 -8.57 -0.53
C ILE A 83 9.55 -7.28 -0.63
N VAL A 84 9.19 -6.43 -1.57
CA VAL A 84 9.65 -5.05 -1.68
C VAL A 84 8.43 -4.12 -1.73
N ALA A 85 8.41 -3.11 -0.86
CA ALA A 85 7.34 -2.10 -0.89
C ALA A 85 7.72 -0.97 -1.84
N VAL A 86 6.80 -0.52 -2.68
CA VAL A 86 7.02 0.58 -3.62
C VAL A 86 5.92 1.61 -3.48
N ASN A 87 6.29 2.87 -3.32
CA ASN A 87 5.36 4.00 -3.42
C ASN A 87 5.73 4.87 -4.62
N LEU A 88 4.74 5.28 -5.39
CA LEU A 88 4.88 6.33 -6.39
C LEU A 88 4.40 7.65 -5.82
N ASP A 89 5.34 8.54 -5.50
CA ASP A 89 5.04 9.93 -5.17
C ASP A 89 4.81 10.71 -6.46
N GLN A 90 3.57 11.09 -6.68
CA GLN A 90 3.12 11.82 -7.86
C GLN A 90 3.27 13.35 -7.73
N LYS A 91 3.84 13.81 -6.63
CA LYS A 91 3.95 15.24 -6.26
C LYS A 91 2.59 15.92 -6.14
N GLN A 92 1.61 15.18 -5.65
CA GLN A 92 0.29 15.74 -5.37
C GLN A 92 0.38 16.66 -4.13
N PRO A 93 -0.11 17.91 -4.23
CA PRO A 93 -0.13 18.82 -3.08
C PRO A 93 -0.81 18.23 -1.85
N GLY A 94 -0.16 18.36 -0.68
CA GLY A 94 -0.68 17.86 0.58
C GLY A 94 -0.39 16.38 0.87
N PHE A 95 0.31 15.66 -0.01
CA PHE A 95 0.75 14.29 0.28
C PHE A 95 1.89 14.31 1.31
N PRO A 96 1.78 13.58 2.42
CA PRO A 96 2.81 13.57 3.47
C PRO A 96 3.99 12.66 3.09
N GLU A 97 5.00 13.22 2.42
CA GLU A 97 6.14 12.48 1.83
C GLU A 97 6.93 11.62 2.84
N HIS A 98 6.95 12.00 4.13
CA HIS A 98 7.74 11.33 5.17
C HIS A 98 7.06 10.12 5.80
N VAL A 99 5.72 10.05 5.76
CA VAL A 99 4.95 9.03 6.53
C VAL A 99 5.27 7.61 6.06
N LEU A 100 5.26 7.36 4.76
CA LEU A 100 5.54 6.02 4.21
C LEU A 100 6.99 5.59 4.42
N PRO A 101 8.02 6.40 4.10
CA PRO A 101 9.41 6.06 4.37
C PRO A 101 9.68 5.76 5.84
N ASP A 102 9.13 6.57 6.75
CA ASP A 102 9.28 6.37 8.19
C ASP A 102 8.64 5.05 8.66
N TYR A 103 7.46 4.74 8.15
CA TYR A 103 6.76 3.49 8.45
C TYR A 103 7.52 2.27 7.91
N LEU A 104 7.91 2.29 6.64
CA LEU A 104 8.61 1.19 5.99
C LEU A 104 10.01 0.97 6.59
N GLY A 105 10.71 2.05 6.94
CA GLY A 105 11.98 1.99 7.65
C GLY A 105 11.88 1.32 9.01
N LYS A 106 10.81 1.60 9.77
CA LYS A 106 10.53 0.93 11.07
C LYS A 106 10.23 -0.56 10.91
N LEU A 107 9.60 -0.96 9.80
CA LEU A 107 9.35 -2.37 9.50
C LEU A 107 10.63 -3.14 9.11
N GLY A 108 11.70 -2.44 8.73
CA GLY A 108 12.96 -3.04 8.32
C GLY A 108 12.89 -3.85 7.03
N ILE A 109 11.94 -3.55 6.16
CA ILE A 109 11.77 -4.23 4.86
C ILE A 109 12.38 -3.39 3.72
N PRO A 110 12.82 -4.02 2.62
CA PRO A 110 13.23 -3.28 1.43
C PRO A 110 12.09 -2.44 0.89
N PHE A 111 12.37 -1.18 0.56
CA PHE A 111 11.37 -0.31 -0.08
C PHE A 111 12.02 0.66 -1.06
N HIS A 112 11.22 1.15 -2.00
CA HIS A 112 11.59 2.14 -2.98
C HIS A 112 10.51 3.22 -3.08
N ILE A 113 10.92 4.49 -3.04
CA ILE A 113 10.03 5.63 -3.29
C ILE A 113 10.38 6.19 -4.67
N GLU A 114 9.51 5.97 -5.62
CA GLU A 114 9.62 6.54 -6.96
C GLU A 114 9.02 7.93 -6.98
N ASN A 115 9.82 8.93 -7.33
CA ASN A 115 9.38 10.32 -7.41
C ASN A 115 9.16 10.72 -8.87
N GLN A 116 7.91 10.96 -9.26
CA GLN A 116 7.60 11.42 -10.61
C GLN A 116 6.37 12.31 -10.63
N ASP A 117 6.54 13.56 -11.05
CA ASP A 117 5.47 14.55 -11.10
C ASP A 117 4.45 14.25 -12.22
N THR A 118 3.64 13.23 -11.98
CA THR A 118 2.51 12.89 -12.87
C THR A 118 1.31 13.79 -12.61
N TYR A 119 1.23 14.40 -11.43
CA TYR A 119 0.14 15.30 -11.08
C TYR A 119 0.10 16.52 -12.01
N SER A 120 1.23 17.21 -12.20
CA SER A 120 1.33 18.35 -13.11
C SER A 120 1.01 17.96 -14.57
N ILE A 121 1.43 16.77 -15.01
CA ILE A 121 1.10 16.27 -16.35
C ILE A 121 -0.41 16.12 -16.51
N VAL A 122 -1.07 15.46 -15.55
CA VAL A 122 -2.51 15.24 -15.58
C VAL A 122 -3.28 16.56 -15.59
N LYS A 123 -2.87 17.50 -14.72
CA LYS A 123 -3.48 18.85 -14.66
C LYS A 123 -3.34 19.66 -15.94
N ARG A 124 -2.22 19.52 -16.63
CA ARG A 124 -1.96 20.22 -17.90
C ARG A 124 -2.76 19.63 -19.09
N VAL A 125 -2.93 18.31 -19.11
CA VAL A 125 -3.51 17.59 -20.25
C VAL A 125 -5.03 17.50 -20.15
N ILE A 126 -5.57 17.33 -18.95
CA ILE A 126 -7.02 17.14 -18.73
C ILE A 126 -7.68 18.50 -18.43
N PRO A 127 -8.67 18.93 -19.23
CA PRO A 127 -9.42 20.16 -18.98
C PRO A 127 -10.09 20.16 -17.60
N GLU A 128 -10.21 21.34 -17.02
CA GLU A 128 -10.92 21.51 -15.74
C GLU A 128 -12.35 20.97 -15.83
N GLY A 129 -12.81 20.31 -14.75
CA GLY A 129 -14.14 19.68 -14.69
C GLY A 129 -14.24 18.30 -15.33
N LYS A 130 -13.18 17.79 -15.97
CA LYS A 130 -13.13 16.42 -16.51
C LYS A 130 -12.45 15.46 -15.53
N THR A 131 -12.83 14.17 -15.61
CA THR A 131 -12.22 13.14 -14.77
C THR A 131 -10.77 12.88 -15.15
N THR A 132 -9.87 12.90 -14.19
CA THR A 132 -8.42 12.70 -14.36
C THR A 132 -8.01 11.24 -14.20
N CYS A 133 -8.89 10.38 -13.69
CA CYS A 133 -8.55 9.01 -13.28
C CYS A 133 -7.96 8.15 -14.39
N GLY A 134 -8.46 8.28 -15.61
CA GLY A 134 -7.98 7.47 -16.75
C GLY A 134 -6.51 7.72 -17.10
N LEU A 135 -6.11 8.99 -17.23
CA LEU A 135 -4.73 9.35 -17.53
C LEU A 135 -3.81 9.07 -16.33
N CYS A 136 -4.23 9.45 -15.13
CA CYS A 136 -3.48 9.18 -13.92
C CYS A 136 -3.18 7.68 -13.75
N SER A 137 -4.17 6.83 -13.93
CA SER A 137 -4.04 5.38 -13.85
C SER A 137 -3.06 4.80 -14.88
N ARG A 138 -3.07 5.30 -16.13
CA ARG A 138 -2.14 4.88 -17.19
C ARG A 138 -0.70 5.25 -16.87
N LEU A 139 -0.46 6.49 -16.45
CA LEU A 139 0.88 6.96 -16.09
C LEU A 139 1.43 6.17 -14.90
N ARG A 140 0.65 5.99 -13.85
CA ARG A 140 1.04 5.20 -12.68
C ARG A 140 1.42 3.77 -13.06
N ARG A 141 0.60 3.11 -13.87
CA ARG A 141 0.85 1.73 -14.29
C ARG A 141 2.16 1.59 -15.05
N GLY A 142 2.40 2.47 -16.04
CA GLY A 142 3.65 2.45 -16.80
C GLY A 142 4.88 2.63 -15.94
N ILE A 143 4.82 3.56 -14.97
CA ILE A 143 5.93 3.80 -14.04
C ILE A 143 6.14 2.60 -13.13
N LEU A 144 5.09 2.05 -12.55
CA LEU A 144 5.20 0.91 -11.63
C LEU A 144 5.71 -0.36 -12.33
N TYR A 145 5.35 -0.60 -13.59
CA TYR A 145 5.94 -1.71 -14.36
C TYR A 145 7.43 -1.52 -14.61
N ARG A 146 7.86 -0.31 -14.99
CA ARG A 146 9.29 -0.01 -15.11
C ARG A 146 10.03 -0.24 -13.80
N VAL A 147 9.50 0.24 -12.68
CA VAL A 147 10.11 0.04 -11.36
C VAL A 147 10.13 -1.44 -10.98
N ALA A 148 9.11 -2.21 -11.32
CA ALA A 148 9.09 -3.66 -11.10
C ALA A 148 10.23 -4.35 -11.83
N ASP A 149 10.44 -4.02 -13.10
CA ASP A 149 11.56 -4.57 -13.91
C ASP A 149 12.92 -4.17 -13.30
N GLU A 150 13.10 -2.91 -12.94
CA GLU A 150 14.34 -2.40 -12.32
C GLU A 150 14.67 -3.08 -10.99
N LEU A 151 13.65 -3.40 -10.19
CA LEU A 151 13.80 -4.09 -8.91
C LEU A 151 13.85 -5.62 -9.04
N GLY A 152 13.65 -6.16 -10.23
CA GLY A 152 13.57 -7.60 -10.47
C GLY A 152 12.37 -8.26 -9.79
N ALA A 153 11.25 -7.55 -9.67
CA ALA A 153 10.01 -8.10 -9.14
C ALA A 153 9.37 -9.06 -10.16
N THR A 154 8.89 -10.21 -9.67
CA THR A 154 8.25 -11.25 -10.49
C THR A 154 6.73 -11.25 -10.36
N LYS A 155 6.23 -10.65 -9.29
CA LYS A 155 4.80 -10.55 -8.96
C LYS A 155 4.46 -9.17 -8.41
#